data_5e9bc138c9440b7ecbd5946336d6ad09
#
_entry.id   5e9bc138c9440b7ecbd5946336d6ad09
#
_cell.length_a   1.000
_cell.length_b   1.000
_cell.length_c   1.000
_cell.angle_alpha   90.00
_cell.angle_beta   90.00
_cell.angle_gamma   90.00
#
_symmetry.space_group_name_H-M   'P 1'
#
loop_
_entity.id
_entity.type
_entity.pdbx_description
1 polymer ?
#
loop_
_entity_poly.entity_id
_entity_poly.type
_entity_poly.pdbx_seq_one_letter_code
_entity_poly.pdbx_strand_id
1 'polypeptide(L)'
;GVKGLSGMYVSHREINCADFKEECSQKGIRMTSFESLMDFSEFKLNSDGLLPVVTQHYKTSEVLMVAYMNQEAFEKTVKTGRMTYFSRSRQSLWTKGETSGHFQYVKSLTIDCDKDTLLAKVDQVGAACHTGNPTCFFQPIVGDQYEEINTQQVFESVYHTIMDRKEHPKEGSYTNYL
;
A
#
# COMPACT_ATOMS: atom_id res chain seq x y z
N GLY A 1 -33.05 -0.97 0.09
CA GLY A 1 -31.74 -1.43 -0.36
C GLY A 1 -30.66 -1.07 0.64
N VAL A 2 -29.67 -1.93 0.81
CA VAL A 2 -28.55 -1.67 1.72
C VAL A 2 -27.76 -0.48 1.17
N LYS A 3 -27.72 0.61 1.93
CA LYS A 3 -27.01 1.85 1.53
C LYS A 3 -25.54 1.88 1.96
N GLY A 4 -25.08 0.86 2.73
CA GLY A 4 -23.68 0.76 3.17
C GLY A 4 -23.48 -0.39 4.16
N LEU A 5 -22.23 -0.79 4.34
CA LEU A 5 -21.80 -1.73 5.36
C LEU A 5 -21.49 -1.01 6.66
N SER A 6 -21.79 -1.64 7.80
CA SER A 6 -21.35 -1.14 9.10
C SER A 6 -19.82 -1.08 9.17
N GLY A 7 -19.27 0.05 9.60
CA GLY A 7 -17.83 0.22 9.72
C GLY A 7 -17.15 -0.82 10.62
N MET A 8 -17.90 -1.44 11.54
CA MET A 8 -17.37 -2.46 12.44
C MET A 8 -16.96 -3.74 11.70
N TYR A 9 -17.78 -4.25 10.78
CA TYR A 9 -17.46 -5.44 9.99
C TYR A 9 -16.26 -5.23 9.08
N VAL A 10 -16.16 -4.03 8.51
CA VAL A 10 -15.02 -3.67 7.65
C VAL A 10 -13.73 -3.52 8.46
N SER A 11 -13.80 -2.94 9.68
CA SER A 11 -12.63 -2.74 10.55
C SER A 11 -12.05 -4.04 11.10
N HIS A 12 -12.91 -5.02 11.37
CA HIS A 12 -12.50 -6.35 11.83
C HIS A 12 -12.12 -7.32 10.68
N ARG A 13 -12.17 -6.84 9.43
CA ARG A 13 -11.87 -7.64 8.23
C ARG A 13 -12.74 -8.87 8.03
N GLU A 14 -13.87 -8.96 8.69
CA GLU A 14 -14.85 -10.04 8.52
C GLU A 14 -15.49 -10.01 7.14
N ILE A 15 -15.65 -8.81 6.57
CA ILE A 15 -16.11 -8.60 5.20
C ILE A 15 -15.12 -7.68 4.47
N ASN A 16 -14.54 -8.20 3.41
CA ASN A 16 -13.71 -7.41 2.53
C ASN A 16 -14.57 -6.61 1.55
N CYS A 17 -14.37 -5.29 1.49
CA CYS A 17 -15.14 -4.43 0.59
C CYS A 17 -14.99 -4.80 -0.89
N ALA A 18 -13.81 -5.28 -1.31
CA ALA A 18 -13.58 -5.68 -2.70
C ALA A 18 -14.34 -6.96 -3.03
N ASP A 19 -14.28 -7.97 -2.15
CA ASP A 19 -15.00 -9.24 -2.30
C ASP A 19 -16.50 -9.03 -2.30
N PHE A 20 -16.99 -8.17 -1.39
CA PHE A 20 -18.39 -7.81 -1.31
C PHE A 20 -18.86 -7.08 -2.58
N LYS A 21 -18.04 -6.17 -3.14
CA LYS A 21 -18.35 -5.49 -4.39
C LYS A 21 -18.40 -6.45 -5.57
N GLU A 22 -17.48 -7.41 -5.63
CA GLU A 22 -17.45 -8.43 -6.66
C GLU A 22 -18.71 -9.31 -6.58
N GLU A 23 -19.08 -9.78 -5.40
CA GLU A 23 -20.31 -10.56 -5.17
C GLU A 23 -21.58 -9.77 -5.54
N CYS A 24 -21.63 -8.49 -5.16
CA CYS A 24 -22.73 -7.60 -5.53
C CYS A 24 -22.82 -7.43 -7.05
N SER A 25 -21.68 -7.28 -7.74
CA SER A 25 -21.63 -7.15 -9.19
C SER A 25 -22.14 -8.42 -9.89
N GLN A 26 -21.76 -9.60 -9.40
CA GLN A 26 -22.26 -10.90 -9.91
C GLN A 26 -23.77 -11.04 -9.73
N LYS A 27 -24.34 -10.45 -8.68
CA LYS A 27 -25.79 -10.42 -8.40
C LYS A 27 -26.52 -9.25 -9.08
N GLY A 28 -25.86 -8.49 -9.96
CA GLY A 28 -26.44 -7.35 -10.66
C GLY A 28 -26.70 -6.12 -9.78
N ILE A 29 -26.14 -6.05 -8.58
CA ILE A 29 -26.28 -4.92 -7.67
C ILE A 29 -25.20 -3.89 -8.04
N ARG A 30 -25.63 -2.67 -8.43
CA ARG A 30 -24.70 -1.57 -8.73
C ARG A 30 -23.97 -1.13 -7.47
N MET A 31 -22.65 -1.24 -7.51
CA MET A 31 -21.75 -0.74 -6.47
C MET A 31 -20.82 0.32 -7.06
N THR A 32 -20.30 1.22 -6.21
CA THR A 32 -19.26 2.16 -6.62
C THR A 32 -17.99 1.36 -6.94
N SER A 33 -17.61 1.29 -8.22
CA SER A 33 -16.34 0.72 -8.67
C SER A 33 -15.25 1.79 -8.59
N PHE A 34 -13.98 1.35 -8.54
CA PHE A 34 -12.89 2.25 -8.90
C PHE A 34 -13.04 2.56 -10.39
N GLU A 35 -13.19 3.83 -10.72
CA GLU A 35 -13.11 4.27 -12.11
C GLU A 35 -11.67 4.69 -12.36
N SER A 36 -11.05 4.14 -13.39
CA SER A 36 -9.75 4.62 -13.82
C SER A 36 -9.92 6.02 -14.43
N LEU A 37 -9.11 6.96 -13.94
CA LEU A 37 -9.07 8.32 -14.47
C LEU A 37 -8.26 8.42 -15.78
N MET A 38 -7.54 7.33 -16.14
CA MET A 38 -6.67 7.25 -17.32
C MET A 38 -6.84 5.88 -17.98
N ASP A 39 -6.73 5.88 -19.30
CA ASP A 39 -6.70 4.64 -20.08
C ASP A 39 -5.30 4.01 -20.03
N PHE A 40 -5.23 2.66 -20.06
CA PHE A 40 -3.96 1.94 -20.05
C PHE A 40 -3.09 2.28 -21.27
N SER A 41 -3.70 2.62 -22.40
CA SER A 41 -3.01 3.04 -23.64
C SER A 41 -2.21 4.33 -23.49
N GLU A 42 -2.48 5.12 -22.43
CA GLU A 42 -1.73 6.34 -22.15
C GLU A 42 -0.38 6.10 -21.45
N PHE A 43 -0.14 4.88 -20.97
CA PHE A 43 1.08 4.53 -20.27
C PHE A 43 2.20 4.14 -21.24
N LYS A 44 3.43 4.47 -20.87
CA LYS A 44 4.62 4.04 -21.58
C LYS A 44 5.07 2.70 -21.04
N LEU A 45 4.86 1.67 -21.84
CA LEU A 45 5.24 0.31 -21.48
C LEU A 45 6.69 0.03 -21.83
N ASN A 46 7.31 -0.91 -21.10
CA ASN A 46 8.64 -1.40 -21.44
C ASN A 46 8.65 -2.21 -22.75
N SER A 47 9.82 -2.71 -23.16
CA SER A 47 9.98 -3.50 -24.39
C SER A 47 9.12 -4.77 -24.45
N ASP A 48 8.69 -5.28 -23.30
CA ASP A 48 7.85 -6.47 -23.19
C ASP A 48 6.35 -6.14 -23.17
N GLY A 49 5.99 -4.85 -23.35
CA GLY A 49 4.60 -4.38 -23.27
C GLY A 49 4.04 -4.38 -21.84
N LEU A 50 4.91 -4.26 -20.83
CA LEU A 50 4.53 -4.31 -19.43
C LEU A 50 4.81 -2.99 -18.74
N LEU A 51 3.97 -2.67 -17.74
CA LEU A 51 4.13 -1.53 -16.83
C LEU A 51 4.76 -2.02 -15.53
N PRO A 52 5.91 -1.49 -15.09
CA PRO A 52 6.45 -1.72 -13.76
C PRO A 52 5.51 -1.17 -12.69
N VAL A 53 5.38 -1.90 -11.59
CA VAL A 53 4.53 -1.51 -10.46
C VAL A 53 5.33 -1.59 -9.17
N VAL A 54 5.51 -0.45 -8.52
CA VAL A 54 6.02 -0.36 -7.15
C VAL A 54 4.84 -0.46 -6.20
N THR A 55 4.85 -1.47 -5.32
CA THR A 55 3.79 -1.67 -4.34
C THR A 55 4.26 -1.23 -2.97
N GLN A 56 3.51 -0.31 -2.34
CA GLN A 56 3.83 0.35 -1.09
C GLN A 56 2.69 0.16 -0.08
N HIS A 57 3.02 -0.06 1.18
CA HIS A 57 2.02 -0.09 2.25
C HIS A 57 1.45 1.32 2.50
N TYR A 58 0.11 1.45 2.48
CA TYR A 58 -0.55 2.76 2.48
C TYR A 58 -0.37 3.58 3.77
N LYS A 59 -0.16 2.93 4.92
CA LYS A 59 0.04 3.61 6.21
C LYS A 59 1.51 3.89 6.51
N THR A 60 2.37 2.89 6.32
CA THR A 60 3.78 2.96 6.72
C THR A 60 4.67 3.55 5.65
N SER A 61 4.19 3.61 4.40
CA SER A 61 4.97 3.97 3.21
C SER A 61 6.14 3.01 2.92
N GLU A 62 6.17 1.85 3.57
CA GLU A 62 7.16 0.81 3.29
C GLU A 62 6.95 0.24 1.88
N VAL A 63 8.02 0.13 1.10
CA VAL A 63 7.98 -0.53 -0.20
C VAL A 63 7.95 -2.04 0.00
N LEU A 64 6.91 -2.69 -0.48
CA LEU A 64 6.64 -4.10 -0.25
C LEU A 64 7.24 -4.99 -1.33
N MET A 65 7.08 -4.61 -2.59
CA MET A 65 7.55 -5.39 -3.73
C MET A 65 7.52 -4.58 -5.02
N VAL A 66 8.15 -5.10 -6.06
CA VAL A 66 8.02 -4.64 -7.45
C VAL A 66 7.55 -5.82 -8.30
N ALA A 67 6.58 -5.56 -9.16
CA ALA A 67 6.07 -6.54 -10.14
C ALA A 67 5.66 -5.82 -11.43
N TYR A 68 4.96 -6.50 -12.32
CA TYR A 68 4.59 -5.97 -13.63
C TYR A 68 3.11 -6.20 -13.91
N MET A 69 2.52 -5.30 -14.69
CA MET A 69 1.17 -5.42 -15.20
C MET A 69 1.17 -5.31 -16.73
N ASN A 70 0.35 -6.12 -17.38
CA ASN A 70 -0.19 -5.85 -18.69
C ASN A 70 -1.57 -5.18 -18.56
N GLN A 71 -2.21 -4.84 -19.66
CA GLN A 71 -3.53 -4.20 -19.66
C GLN A 71 -4.56 -5.01 -18.88
N GLU A 72 -4.62 -6.32 -19.09
CA GLU A 72 -5.60 -7.20 -18.42
C GLU A 72 -5.40 -7.23 -16.90
N ALA A 73 -4.14 -7.25 -16.42
CA ALA A 73 -3.81 -7.18 -15.00
C ALA A 73 -4.27 -5.84 -14.39
N PHE A 74 -4.04 -4.74 -15.09
CA PHE A 74 -4.46 -3.40 -14.67
C PHE A 74 -5.99 -3.31 -14.57
N GLU A 75 -6.71 -3.69 -15.62
CA GLU A 75 -8.18 -3.67 -15.65
C GLU A 75 -8.77 -4.55 -14.55
N LYS A 76 -8.22 -5.75 -14.32
CA LYS A 76 -8.66 -6.64 -13.24
C LYS A 76 -8.39 -6.02 -11.87
N THR A 77 -7.24 -5.36 -11.69
CA THR A 77 -6.92 -4.64 -10.44
C THR A 77 -7.91 -3.52 -10.16
N VAL A 78 -8.20 -2.67 -11.16
CA VAL A 78 -9.18 -1.58 -11.03
C VAL A 78 -10.58 -2.13 -10.73
N LYS A 79 -10.99 -3.19 -11.44
CA LYS A 79 -12.32 -3.79 -11.29
C LYS A 79 -12.52 -4.43 -9.91
N THR A 80 -11.51 -5.17 -9.41
CA THR A 80 -11.65 -5.96 -8.18
C THR A 80 -11.17 -5.24 -6.92
N GLY A 81 -10.34 -4.20 -7.07
CA GLY A 81 -9.66 -3.56 -5.95
C GLY A 81 -8.58 -4.42 -5.31
N ARG A 82 -8.20 -5.55 -5.93
CA ARG A 82 -7.12 -6.44 -5.51
C ARG A 82 -5.98 -6.38 -6.51
N MET A 83 -4.75 -6.29 -6.02
CA MET A 83 -3.58 -6.26 -6.90
C MET A 83 -3.46 -7.56 -7.69
N THR A 84 -3.56 -7.41 -9.00
CA THR A 84 -3.32 -8.46 -9.98
C THR A 84 -2.13 -8.06 -10.84
N TYR A 85 -1.20 -8.97 -11.04
CA TYR A 85 0.03 -8.77 -11.77
C TYR A 85 0.15 -9.71 -12.95
N PHE A 86 1.09 -9.43 -13.84
CA PHE A 86 1.49 -10.32 -14.91
C PHE A 86 2.85 -10.95 -14.60
N SER A 87 2.90 -12.27 -14.55
CA SER A 87 4.13 -13.03 -14.35
C SER A 87 4.89 -13.19 -15.67
N ARG A 88 6.08 -12.58 -15.75
CA ARG A 88 6.95 -12.69 -16.94
C ARG A 88 7.42 -14.12 -17.19
N SER A 89 7.74 -14.87 -16.13
CA SER A 89 8.23 -16.25 -16.27
C SER A 89 7.12 -17.24 -16.61
N ARG A 90 5.90 -17.05 -16.08
CA ARG A 90 4.75 -17.94 -16.33
C ARG A 90 3.87 -17.48 -17.48
N GLN A 91 4.08 -16.25 -17.98
CA GLN A 91 3.25 -15.61 -19.01
C GLN A 91 1.75 -15.67 -18.69
N SER A 92 1.41 -15.39 -17.43
CA SER A 92 0.04 -15.47 -16.91
C SER A 92 -0.24 -14.43 -15.84
N LEU A 93 -1.51 -14.11 -15.68
CA LEU A 93 -1.98 -13.28 -14.58
C LEU A 93 -1.87 -14.02 -13.24
N TRP A 94 -1.66 -13.27 -12.19
CA TRP A 94 -1.80 -13.77 -10.82
C TRP A 94 -2.28 -12.65 -9.89
N THR A 95 -3.28 -12.97 -9.08
CA THR A 95 -3.77 -12.07 -8.05
C THR A 95 -3.01 -12.32 -6.76
N LYS A 96 -2.40 -11.28 -6.20
CA LYS A 96 -1.63 -11.39 -4.96
C LYS A 96 -2.53 -11.89 -3.83
N GLY A 97 -2.12 -12.98 -3.19
CA GLY A 97 -2.87 -13.58 -2.09
C GLY A 97 -3.88 -14.66 -2.49
N GLU A 98 -4.08 -14.93 -3.78
CA GLU A 98 -5.05 -15.93 -4.26
C GLU A 98 -4.81 -17.32 -3.66
N THR A 99 -3.55 -17.71 -3.48
CA THR A 99 -3.17 -18.99 -2.86
C THR A 99 -2.87 -18.87 -1.37
N SER A 100 -2.20 -17.77 -0.95
CA SER A 100 -1.70 -17.61 0.43
C SER A 100 -2.68 -16.94 1.38
N GLY A 101 -3.74 -16.30 0.88
CA GLY A 101 -4.59 -15.39 1.65
C GLY A 101 -3.97 -14.01 1.93
N HIS A 102 -2.72 -13.79 1.55
CA HIS A 102 -1.99 -12.53 1.78
C HIS A 102 -2.32 -11.51 0.68
N PHE A 103 -3.57 -11.07 0.63
CA PHE A 103 -4.07 -10.15 -0.37
C PHE A 103 -3.48 -8.74 -0.23
N GLN A 104 -3.49 -8.03 -1.34
CA GLN A 104 -3.17 -6.60 -1.42
C GLN A 104 -4.40 -5.83 -1.91
N TYR A 105 -5.01 -5.06 -1.03
CA TYR A 105 -6.18 -4.27 -1.34
C TYR A 105 -5.78 -2.86 -1.73
N VAL A 106 -6.18 -2.43 -2.92
CA VAL A 106 -5.85 -1.14 -3.49
C VAL A 106 -6.45 -0.01 -2.65
N LYS A 107 -5.62 0.96 -2.29
CA LYS A 107 -6.03 2.24 -1.71
C LYS A 107 -5.89 3.37 -2.71
N SER A 108 -4.80 3.39 -3.48
CA SER A 108 -4.62 4.30 -4.61
C SER A 108 -3.66 3.72 -5.64
N LEU A 109 -3.85 4.11 -6.88
CA LEU A 109 -2.95 3.88 -8.00
C LEU A 109 -2.54 5.24 -8.56
N THR A 110 -1.26 5.48 -8.72
CA THR A 110 -0.71 6.74 -9.22
C THR A 110 0.38 6.43 -10.22
N ILE A 111 0.30 7.03 -11.39
CA ILE A 111 1.34 6.94 -12.41
C ILE A 111 2.40 8.03 -12.16
N ASP A 112 3.65 7.77 -12.48
CA ASP A 112 4.72 8.76 -12.36
C ASP A 112 4.67 9.82 -13.48
N CYS A 113 5.63 10.75 -13.47
CA CYS A 113 5.60 11.96 -14.29
C CYS A 113 5.74 11.68 -15.79
N ASP A 114 6.43 10.63 -16.19
CA ASP A 114 6.63 10.25 -17.60
C ASP A 114 5.82 9.02 -18.02
N LYS A 115 4.93 8.56 -17.12
CA LYS A 115 3.92 7.53 -17.33
C LYS A 115 4.48 6.13 -17.61
N ASP A 116 5.63 5.80 -17.04
CA ASP A 116 6.29 4.50 -17.26
C ASP A 116 6.35 3.61 -16.02
N THR A 117 5.94 4.11 -14.83
CA THR A 117 5.97 3.36 -13.57
C THR A 117 4.74 3.65 -12.71
N LEU A 118 4.04 2.62 -12.27
CA LEU A 118 2.87 2.71 -11.41
C LEU A 118 3.26 2.58 -9.93
N LEU A 119 2.83 3.51 -9.10
CA LEU A 119 2.85 3.39 -7.64
C LEU A 119 1.48 2.91 -7.15
N ALA A 120 1.45 1.72 -6.56
CA ALA A 120 0.26 1.16 -5.94
C ALA A 120 0.38 1.24 -4.41
N LYS A 121 -0.46 2.04 -3.76
CA LYS A 121 -0.60 2.02 -2.30
C LYS A 121 -1.68 1.03 -1.91
N VAL A 122 -1.30 0.07 -1.07
CA VAL A 122 -2.16 -1.07 -0.72
C VAL A 122 -2.26 -1.28 0.77
N ASP A 123 -3.36 -1.90 1.19
CA ASP A 123 -3.49 -2.54 2.50
C ASP A 123 -3.05 -4.00 2.33
N GLN A 124 -1.88 -4.32 2.89
CA GLN A 124 -1.29 -5.66 2.80
C GLN A 124 -1.78 -6.55 3.93
N VAL A 125 -2.35 -7.69 3.60
CA VAL A 125 -2.68 -8.74 4.57
C VAL A 125 -1.50 -9.68 4.71
N GLY A 126 -0.98 -9.85 5.93
CA GLY A 126 0.15 -10.73 6.17
C GLY A 126 1.44 -10.33 5.44
N ALA A 127 2.29 -11.29 5.14
CA ALA A 127 3.57 -11.07 4.48
C ALA A 127 3.42 -10.77 2.98
N ALA A 128 4.12 -9.76 2.49
CA ALA A 128 4.18 -9.48 1.05
C ALA A 128 5.08 -10.47 0.32
N CYS A 129 6.19 -10.88 0.93
CA CYS A 129 7.14 -11.81 0.32
C CYS A 129 6.67 -13.27 0.46
N HIS A 130 6.95 -14.08 -0.57
CA HIS A 130 6.69 -15.53 -0.54
C HIS A 130 7.55 -16.28 0.50
N THR A 131 8.64 -15.68 0.98
CA THR A 131 9.50 -16.22 2.05
C THR A 131 8.93 -15.99 3.45
N GLY A 132 7.79 -15.29 3.58
CA GLY A 132 7.19 -14.91 4.86
C GLY A 132 7.66 -13.59 5.43
N ASN A 133 8.57 -12.87 4.76
CA ASN A 133 8.99 -11.54 5.18
C ASN A 133 7.92 -10.49 4.86
N PRO A 134 7.78 -9.43 5.69
CA PRO A 134 6.82 -8.35 5.46
C PRO A 134 7.00 -7.66 4.10
N THR A 135 8.23 -7.51 3.64
CA THR A 135 8.63 -6.92 2.36
C THR A 135 9.56 -7.86 1.59
N CYS A 136 9.65 -7.68 0.27
CA CYS A 136 10.65 -8.35 -0.56
C CYS A 136 12.05 -7.73 -0.42
N PHE A 137 12.16 -6.54 0.16
CA PHE A 137 13.41 -5.78 0.31
C PHE A 137 13.99 -5.95 1.72
N PHE A 138 14.44 -7.17 2.05
CA PHE A 138 14.95 -7.51 3.37
C PHE A 138 16.45 -7.92 3.37
N GLN A 139 17.12 -7.88 2.22
CA GLN A 139 18.54 -8.23 2.11
C GLN A 139 19.35 -6.95 1.82
N PRO A 140 20.05 -6.37 2.81
CA PRO A 140 20.86 -5.19 2.57
C PRO A 140 22.08 -5.54 1.71
N ILE A 141 22.38 -4.67 0.74
CA ILE A 141 23.61 -4.73 -0.07
C ILE A 141 24.66 -3.80 0.53
N VAL A 142 24.22 -2.65 1.01
CA VAL A 142 25.02 -1.68 1.75
C VAL A 142 24.28 -1.41 3.05
N GLY A 143 24.98 -1.43 4.18
CA GLY A 143 24.38 -1.11 5.48
C GLY A 143 24.00 0.37 5.56
N ASP A 144 22.93 0.66 6.30
CA ASP A 144 22.54 2.03 6.60
C ASP A 144 23.67 2.73 7.38
N GLN A 145 24.18 3.81 6.83
CA GLN A 145 25.15 4.68 7.52
C GLN A 145 24.45 5.69 8.44
N TYR A 146 23.11 5.68 8.45
CA TYR A 146 22.30 6.51 9.34
C TYR A 146 21.93 5.68 10.57
N GLU A 147 22.21 6.21 11.76
CA GLU A 147 21.57 5.69 12.96
C GLU A 147 20.06 5.76 12.75
N GLU A 148 19.37 4.65 12.91
CA GLU A 148 17.91 4.66 12.96
C GLU A 148 17.51 5.68 14.04
N ILE A 149 16.91 6.78 13.63
CA ILE A 149 16.29 7.71 14.56
C ILE A 149 15.13 6.93 15.18
N ASN A 150 15.38 6.36 16.35
CA ASN A 150 14.32 5.73 17.13
C ASN A 150 13.35 6.83 17.55
N THR A 151 12.26 6.95 16.78
CA THR A 151 11.25 7.99 16.97
C THR A 151 10.72 8.00 18.39
N GLN A 152 10.66 6.85 19.04
CA GLN A 152 10.23 6.73 20.44
C GLN A 152 11.26 7.36 21.38
N GLN A 153 12.56 7.15 21.16
CA GLN A 153 13.63 7.81 21.94
C GLN A 153 13.64 9.32 21.72
N VAL A 154 13.32 9.78 20.49
CA VAL A 154 13.19 11.23 20.23
C VAL A 154 12.03 11.82 21.04
N PHE A 155 10.86 11.17 21.03
CA PHE A 155 9.72 11.62 21.84
C PHE A 155 10.03 11.59 23.33
N GLU A 156 10.64 10.54 23.84
CA GLU A 156 11.07 10.44 25.23
C GLU A 156 12.06 11.54 25.61
N SER A 157 13.07 11.79 24.75
CA SER A 157 14.05 12.85 24.94
C SER A 157 13.42 14.24 24.96
N VAL A 158 12.49 14.51 24.04
CA VAL A 158 11.73 15.77 24.01
C VAL A 158 10.87 15.93 25.26
N TYR A 159 10.16 14.87 25.64
CA TYR A 159 9.34 14.85 26.85
C TYR A 159 10.17 15.13 28.11
N HIS A 160 11.30 14.43 28.27
CA HIS A 160 12.22 14.66 29.39
C HIS A 160 12.77 16.08 29.40
N THR A 161 13.09 16.62 28.23
CA THR A 161 13.55 18.01 28.13
C THR A 161 12.47 19.00 28.57
N ILE A 162 11.22 18.78 28.20
CA ILE A 162 10.09 19.64 28.61
C ILE A 162 9.87 19.54 30.11
N MET A 163 9.89 18.34 30.70
CA MET A 163 9.71 18.14 32.13
C MET A 163 10.85 18.74 32.97
N ASP A 164 12.11 18.55 32.50
CA ASP A 164 13.27 19.16 33.15
C ASP A 164 13.17 20.69 33.14
N ARG A 165 12.71 21.29 32.03
CA ARG A 165 12.53 22.74 31.93
C ARG A 165 11.40 23.26 32.80
N LYS A 166 10.36 22.45 33.01
CA LYS A 166 9.27 22.77 33.94
C LYS A 166 9.73 22.79 35.40
N GLU A 167 10.57 21.83 35.80
CA GLU A 167 11.13 21.72 37.13
C GLU A 167 12.32 22.66 37.38
N HIS A 168 13.12 22.88 36.34
CA HIS A 168 14.33 23.70 36.33
C HIS A 168 14.28 24.76 35.22
N PRO A 169 13.50 25.84 35.39
CA PRO A 169 13.37 26.88 34.37
C PRO A 169 14.71 27.50 34.03
N LYS A 170 15.02 27.58 32.71
CA LYS A 170 16.26 28.17 32.21
C LYS A 170 15.97 29.55 31.63
N GLU A 171 16.60 30.58 32.15
CA GLU A 171 16.40 31.97 31.72
C GLU A 171 16.60 32.08 30.19
N GLY A 172 15.66 32.75 29.52
CA GLY A 172 15.67 32.91 28.03
C GLY A 172 15.23 31.71 27.22
N SER A 173 14.74 30.63 27.86
CA SER A 173 14.25 29.46 27.12
C SER A 173 12.75 29.55 26.82
N TYR A 174 12.37 29.41 25.57
CA TYR A 174 10.96 29.38 25.12
C TYR A 174 10.16 28.24 25.79
N THR A 175 10.82 27.13 26.11
CA THR A 175 10.18 25.96 26.74
C THR A 175 9.73 26.21 28.20
N ASN A 176 10.03 27.37 28.80
CA ASN A 176 9.52 27.74 30.09
C ASN A 176 8.02 28.15 30.04
N TYR A 177 7.48 28.35 28.84
CA TYR A 177 6.10 28.82 28.61
C TYR A 177 5.17 27.73 28.13
N LEU A 178 5.67 26.49 28.01
CA LEU A 178 4.91 25.30 27.67
C LEU A 178 4.54 24.53 28.93
#